data_4a143afe5655a15f70dde8199c7a5279
#
_entry.id   4a143afe5655a15f70dde8199c7a5279
#
_cell.length_a   1.000
_cell.length_b   1.000
_cell.length_c   1.000
_cell.angle_alpha   90.00
_cell.angle_beta   90.00
_cell.angle_gamma   90.00
#
_symmetry.space_group_name_H-M   'P 1'
#
loop_
_entity.id
_entity.type
_entity.pdbx_description
1 polymer ?
#
loop_
_entity_poly.entity_id
_entity_poly.type
_entity_poly.pdbx_seq_one_letter_code
_entity_poly.pdbx_strand_id
1 'polypeptide(L)'
;MRKTSDSNKGNGIRLKRIYNIVRVFFAIGFSISVVLLSSGLFIQTPRRFSNPPTNPDIDFWNLTKAFEEPLDVEFKRSEYIVEYNRSFNIRWLEYTSEHYGCQNVRISGFIVKPVDQVEPLPAVLMLHGTNGSSRDFIDIAVYIASKGYIVMCIDAPGCGSSSKEPACTASNIVNVSGGPEGAYYYHAVWSAIRAVTLLKSMEDVDGGHIAVAGASMGGLETYIVAAVDPRVRAAIPIVASGNYRDLVMSGSLANHMIPKTFDVRSEFADSMVKQFDVYFYASKIDKPILVLASTNDEFFTLHAINDTFTAIPYPGKVMNLAPNWSHSKAYPGWMTAAILWLNYVFKNGSAVLSPKVDYTVKLWTLEVESEHIENYDLSIVWRTSIPGSLWVRKPMKPVDGRWVARIEPVIPCKLFFYVALEYNGMQVSTSPIYEVELNPPYLPALTIVIICLSLIHLRWIKRVSKKTLLVRIVAGIGWILTFLGLLSPHIAIVGRTEVTIWDLLERYGLIVGLNPWVTFAILMVLALQLSAVFLKPRLCWIPAFVECLIVLAIFNVVKSSVFKAFDVAIGYGVYILVASLIVHLTTWKILKEK
;
A
#
# COMPACT_ATOMS: atom_id res chain seq x y z
N MET A 1 37.98 68.82 -13.56
CA MET A 1 37.49 67.56 -14.15
C MET A 1 38.39 66.40 -13.83
N ARG A 2 38.45 65.90 -12.57
CA ARG A 2 39.20 64.68 -12.17
C ARG A 2 38.63 64.05 -10.90
N LYS A 3 37.29 63.79 -10.83
CA LYS A 3 36.71 63.05 -9.68
C LYS A 3 35.68 61.98 -10.07
N THR A 4 35.49 61.65 -11.35
CA THR A 4 34.48 60.66 -11.78
C THR A 4 35.05 59.31 -12.20
N SER A 5 36.39 59.08 -12.18
CA SER A 5 37.01 57.81 -12.61
C SER A 5 37.21 56.79 -11.47
N ASP A 6 37.24 57.20 -10.20
CA ASP A 6 37.55 56.29 -9.08
C ASP A 6 36.32 55.59 -8.50
N SER A 7 35.11 56.18 -8.61
CA SER A 7 33.87 55.50 -8.16
C SER A 7 33.52 54.26 -9.01
N ASN A 8 33.87 54.30 -10.29
CA ASN A 8 33.62 53.18 -11.20
C ASN A 8 34.55 51.97 -11.00
N LYS A 9 35.77 52.20 -10.50
CA LYS A 9 36.71 51.11 -10.17
C LYS A 9 36.32 50.37 -8.88
N GLY A 10 35.84 51.10 -7.86
CA GLY A 10 35.37 50.49 -6.60
C GLY A 10 34.13 49.60 -6.77
N ASN A 11 33.19 50.02 -7.60
CA ASN A 11 31.99 49.23 -7.91
C ASN A 11 32.32 47.96 -8.74
N GLY A 12 33.30 48.04 -9.62
CA GLY A 12 33.76 46.86 -10.39
C GLY A 12 34.41 45.77 -9.53
N ILE A 13 35.16 46.15 -8.48
CA ILE A 13 35.78 45.21 -7.54
C ILE A 13 34.73 44.57 -6.60
N ARG A 14 33.77 45.34 -6.11
CA ARG A 14 32.67 44.85 -5.26
C ARG A 14 31.77 43.85 -6.02
N LEU A 15 31.39 44.14 -7.24
CA LEU A 15 30.63 43.26 -8.10
C LEU A 15 31.40 41.97 -8.44
N LYS A 16 32.72 42.04 -8.63
CA LYS A 16 33.58 40.88 -8.89
C LYS A 16 33.69 39.95 -7.66
N ARG A 17 33.72 40.53 -6.44
CA ARG A 17 33.67 39.76 -5.18
C ARG A 17 32.32 39.07 -4.96
N ILE A 18 31.21 39.77 -5.14
CA ILE A 18 29.85 39.19 -5.03
C ILE A 18 29.71 38.07 -6.05
N TYR A 19 30.15 38.26 -7.27
CA TYR A 19 30.15 37.24 -8.32
C TYR A 19 30.91 35.97 -7.94
N ASN A 20 32.11 36.10 -7.37
CA ASN A 20 32.89 34.95 -6.94
C ASN A 20 32.27 34.23 -5.75
N ILE A 21 31.63 34.95 -4.84
CA ILE A 21 30.88 34.38 -3.70
C ILE A 21 29.67 33.57 -4.21
N VAL A 22 28.87 34.15 -5.09
CA VAL A 22 27.69 33.45 -5.68
C VAL A 22 28.12 32.19 -6.46
N ARG A 23 29.26 32.24 -7.19
CA ARG A 23 29.81 31.07 -7.88
C ARG A 23 30.18 29.93 -6.93
N VAL A 24 30.83 30.27 -5.81
CA VAL A 24 31.27 29.29 -4.81
C VAL A 24 30.04 28.68 -4.14
N PHE A 25 29.05 29.51 -3.76
CA PHE A 25 27.78 28.99 -3.19
C PHE A 25 27.01 28.10 -4.16
N PHE A 26 26.99 28.44 -5.46
CA PHE A 26 26.31 27.62 -6.47
C PHE A 26 27.02 26.29 -6.70
N ALA A 27 28.36 26.28 -6.76
CA ALA A 27 29.14 25.06 -6.90
C ALA A 27 29.03 24.17 -5.66
N ILE A 28 29.03 24.75 -4.46
CA ILE A 28 28.87 24.03 -3.19
C ILE A 28 27.43 23.49 -3.08
N GLY A 29 26.41 24.31 -3.36
CA GLY A 29 25.00 23.88 -3.33
C GLY A 29 24.71 22.75 -4.31
N PHE A 30 25.24 22.82 -5.52
CA PHE A 30 25.12 21.76 -6.51
C PHE A 30 25.85 20.48 -6.09
N SER A 31 27.08 20.60 -5.57
CA SER A 31 27.85 19.45 -5.06
C SER A 31 27.17 18.81 -3.85
N ILE A 32 26.61 19.60 -2.93
CA ILE A 32 25.84 19.12 -1.79
C ILE A 32 24.56 18.41 -2.27
N SER A 33 23.83 18.96 -3.24
CA SER A 33 22.63 18.34 -3.79
C SER A 33 22.93 16.99 -4.47
N VAL A 34 24.05 16.91 -5.22
CA VAL A 34 24.50 15.65 -5.84
C VAL A 34 24.94 14.64 -4.79
N VAL A 35 25.67 15.06 -3.75
CA VAL A 35 26.08 14.20 -2.64
C VAL A 35 24.89 13.72 -1.83
N LEU A 36 23.91 14.58 -1.55
CA LEU A 36 22.68 14.22 -0.85
C LEU A 36 21.83 13.24 -1.68
N LEU A 37 21.71 13.46 -3.00
CA LEU A 37 21.02 12.53 -3.92
C LEU A 37 21.74 11.18 -4.04
N SER A 38 23.09 11.20 -4.05
CA SER A 38 23.89 9.97 -4.15
C SER A 38 24.02 9.21 -2.82
N SER A 39 23.87 9.89 -1.68
CA SER A 39 24.00 9.27 -0.35
C SER A 39 22.72 8.63 0.17
N GLY A 40 21.60 8.73 -0.58
CA GLY A 40 20.32 8.20 -0.13
C GLY A 40 19.75 8.88 1.14
N LEU A 41 20.35 10.02 1.58
CA LEU A 41 19.97 10.75 2.80
C LEU A 41 18.53 11.32 2.78
N PHE A 42 17.86 11.34 1.61
CA PHE A 42 16.45 11.71 1.49
C PHE A 42 15.47 10.53 1.64
N ILE A 43 15.99 9.31 1.77
CA ILE A 43 15.16 8.15 2.03
C ILE A 43 15.08 7.98 3.55
N GLN A 44 14.20 8.75 4.20
CA GLN A 44 13.75 8.36 5.53
C GLN A 44 12.89 7.11 5.35
N THR A 45 13.50 5.94 5.51
CA THR A 45 12.71 4.76 5.85
C THR A 45 11.95 5.10 7.13
N PRO A 46 10.62 4.95 7.18
CA PRO A 46 9.89 5.08 8.42
C PRO A 46 10.61 4.27 9.50
N ARG A 47 10.90 4.87 10.65
CA ARG A 47 11.53 4.14 11.75
C ARG A 47 10.58 3.00 12.14
N ARG A 48 11.02 1.77 11.94
CA ARG A 48 10.31 0.60 12.47
C ARG A 48 10.13 0.79 13.98
N PHE A 49 8.92 0.65 14.45
CA PHE A 49 8.64 0.52 15.86
C PHE A 49 8.86 -0.96 16.20
N SER A 50 10.02 -1.30 16.77
CA SER A 50 10.54 -2.69 16.78
C SER A 50 10.22 -3.50 18.03
N ASN A 51 9.36 -3.04 18.93
CA ASN A 51 9.04 -3.82 20.12
C ASN A 51 7.54 -4.05 20.27
N PRO A 52 6.98 -5.13 19.67
CA PRO A 52 5.68 -5.61 20.11
C PRO A 52 5.77 -6.03 21.58
N PRO A 53 4.68 -5.91 22.38
CA PRO A 53 4.67 -6.40 23.74
C PRO A 53 4.97 -7.89 23.77
N THR A 54 5.78 -8.33 24.72
CA THR A 54 6.27 -9.72 24.81
C THR A 54 5.21 -10.71 25.29
N ASN A 55 4.15 -10.21 25.97
CA ASN A 55 3.09 -11.03 26.55
C ASN A 55 1.73 -10.50 26.09
N PRO A 56 1.12 -11.06 25.03
CA PRO A 56 -0.24 -10.71 24.65
C PRO A 56 -1.23 -11.26 25.67
N ASP A 57 -2.28 -10.46 25.97
CA ASP A 57 -3.40 -10.86 26.79
C ASP A 57 -4.57 -11.18 25.86
N ILE A 58 -4.73 -12.46 25.49
CA ILE A 58 -5.74 -12.96 24.56
C ILE A 58 -6.58 -14.10 25.13
N ASP A 59 -6.42 -14.41 26.43
CA ASP A 59 -7.09 -15.57 27.08
C ASP A 59 -8.48 -15.20 27.63
N PHE A 60 -8.97 -14.00 27.36
CA PHE A 60 -10.29 -13.53 27.85
C PHE A 60 -11.48 -14.05 27.04
N TRP A 61 -11.28 -14.74 25.92
CA TRP A 61 -12.36 -15.29 25.11
C TRP A 61 -13.03 -16.48 25.80
N ASN A 62 -14.26 -16.31 26.30
CA ASN A 62 -15.00 -17.40 26.93
C ASN A 62 -15.70 -18.27 25.88
N LEU A 63 -14.94 -19.19 25.27
CA LEU A 63 -15.45 -20.04 24.20
C LEU A 63 -16.54 -21.01 24.67
N THR A 64 -16.48 -21.49 25.91
CA THR A 64 -17.54 -22.35 26.46
C THR A 64 -18.89 -21.63 26.41
N LYS A 65 -18.94 -20.39 26.90
CA LYS A 65 -20.13 -19.54 26.80
C LYS A 65 -20.57 -19.35 25.35
N ALA A 66 -19.63 -19.06 24.44
CA ALA A 66 -19.93 -18.85 23.02
C ALA A 66 -20.53 -20.12 22.34
N PHE A 67 -20.21 -21.31 22.83
CA PHE A 67 -20.68 -22.57 22.25
C PHE A 67 -22.02 -23.02 22.83
N GLU A 68 -22.27 -22.78 24.11
CA GLU A 68 -23.40 -23.35 24.86
C GLU A 68 -24.61 -22.43 24.97
N GLU A 69 -24.42 -21.10 24.95
CA GLU A 69 -25.56 -20.17 25.01
C GLU A 69 -26.51 -20.33 23.81
N PRO A 70 -27.84 -20.25 24.04
CA PRO A 70 -28.83 -20.31 22.97
C PRO A 70 -28.60 -19.25 21.89
N LEU A 71 -28.81 -19.63 20.63
CA LEU A 71 -28.68 -18.71 19.50
C LEU A 71 -30.00 -18.03 19.14
N ASP A 72 -31.15 -18.61 19.57
CA ASP A 72 -32.51 -18.12 19.27
C ASP A 72 -32.65 -17.72 17.78
N VAL A 73 -32.30 -18.66 16.91
CA VAL A 73 -32.22 -18.41 15.47
C VAL A 73 -33.63 -18.21 14.90
N GLU A 74 -33.78 -17.14 14.14
CA GLU A 74 -35.03 -16.82 13.44
C GLU A 74 -34.78 -16.67 11.95
N PHE A 75 -35.39 -17.53 11.12
CA PHE A 75 -35.37 -17.39 9.67
C PHE A 75 -36.46 -16.42 9.23
N LYS A 76 -36.09 -15.33 8.54
CA LYS A 76 -36.99 -14.23 8.17
C LYS A 76 -37.64 -14.47 6.81
N ARG A 77 -36.88 -14.81 5.79
CA ARG A 77 -37.33 -15.03 4.41
C ARG A 77 -36.36 -15.95 3.66
N SER A 78 -36.87 -16.53 2.57
CA SER A 78 -36.07 -17.30 1.62
C SER A 78 -36.30 -16.78 0.20
N GLU A 79 -35.26 -16.71 -0.56
CA GLU A 79 -35.26 -16.32 -1.98
C GLU A 79 -34.57 -17.42 -2.79
N TYR A 80 -35.10 -17.70 -3.98
CA TYR A 80 -34.48 -18.64 -4.92
C TYR A 80 -33.98 -17.85 -6.13
N ILE A 81 -32.72 -18.06 -6.49
CA ILE A 81 -32.12 -17.45 -7.66
C ILE A 81 -31.46 -18.51 -8.54
N VAL A 82 -31.34 -18.23 -9.83
CA VAL A 82 -30.64 -19.09 -10.79
C VAL A 82 -29.47 -18.32 -11.36
N GLU A 83 -28.26 -18.76 -11.01
CA GLU A 83 -27.02 -18.20 -11.48
C GLU A 83 -26.03 -19.33 -11.80
N TYR A 84 -25.07 -19.11 -12.69
CA TYR A 84 -24.07 -20.12 -13.08
C TYR A 84 -24.68 -21.47 -13.49
N ASN A 85 -25.85 -21.44 -14.14
CA ASN A 85 -26.64 -22.63 -14.51
C ASN A 85 -27.03 -23.54 -13.34
N ARG A 86 -27.19 -22.98 -12.15
CA ARG A 86 -27.53 -23.68 -10.92
C ARG A 86 -28.53 -22.87 -10.07
N SER A 87 -29.39 -23.54 -9.32
CA SER A 87 -30.33 -22.88 -8.40
C SER A 87 -29.74 -22.76 -7.01
N PHE A 88 -29.89 -21.59 -6.40
CA PHE A 88 -29.46 -21.31 -5.03
C PHE A 88 -30.64 -20.85 -4.18
N ASN A 89 -30.63 -21.22 -2.90
CA ASN A 89 -31.50 -20.69 -1.87
C ASN A 89 -30.74 -19.70 -1.02
N ILE A 90 -31.22 -18.45 -0.92
CA ILE A 90 -30.70 -17.41 -0.02
C ILE A 90 -31.70 -17.31 1.13
N ARG A 91 -31.28 -17.70 2.35
CA ARG A 91 -32.09 -17.65 3.57
C ARG A 91 -31.60 -16.54 4.47
N TRP A 92 -32.44 -15.54 4.68
CA TRP A 92 -32.18 -14.44 5.62
C TRP A 92 -32.55 -14.89 7.03
N LEU A 93 -31.70 -14.51 8.00
CA LEU A 93 -31.85 -14.94 9.39
C LEU A 93 -31.38 -13.88 10.37
N GLU A 94 -31.77 -14.08 11.62
CA GLU A 94 -31.20 -13.41 12.79
C GLU A 94 -30.88 -14.44 13.86
N TYR A 95 -29.86 -14.15 14.67
CA TYR A 95 -29.53 -14.95 15.85
C TYR A 95 -29.07 -14.06 17.02
N THR A 96 -29.19 -14.56 18.26
CA THR A 96 -28.65 -13.89 19.45
C THR A 96 -27.14 -14.12 19.55
N SER A 97 -26.37 -13.04 19.53
CA SER A 97 -24.93 -13.06 19.74
C SER A 97 -24.59 -13.08 21.23
N GLU A 98 -25.09 -12.08 21.95
CA GLU A 98 -24.80 -11.86 23.37
C GLU A 98 -25.87 -11.01 24.05
N HIS A 99 -25.71 -10.84 25.37
CA HIS A 99 -26.45 -9.85 26.13
C HIS A 99 -25.55 -8.63 26.39
N TYR A 100 -25.95 -7.46 25.90
CA TYR A 100 -25.25 -6.20 26.07
C TYR A 100 -26.13 -5.21 26.85
N GLY A 101 -25.70 -4.86 28.07
CA GLY A 101 -26.57 -4.13 29.00
C GLY A 101 -27.85 -4.91 29.33
N CYS A 102 -29.01 -4.34 29.01
CA CYS A 102 -30.32 -4.97 29.22
C CYS A 102 -30.93 -5.54 27.92
N GLN A 103 -30.17 -5.67 26.84
CA GLN A 103 -30.69 -6.05 25.54
C GLN A 103 -29.93 -7.25 24.94
N ASN A 104 -30.65 -8.05 24.17
CA ASN A 104 -30.03 -9.07 23.34
C ASN A 104 -29.44 -8.40 22.09
N VAL A 105 -28.19 -8.65 21.80
CA VAL A 105 -27.57 -8.27 20.53
C VAL A 105 -28.00 -9.28 19.47
N ARG A 106 -28.91 -8.86 18.58
CA ARG A 106 -29.38 -9.66 17.46
C ARG A 106 -28.52 -9.39 16.23
N ILE A 107 -27.96 -10.42 15.67
CA ILE A 107 -27.13 -10.37 14.46
C ILE A 107 -27.96 -10.85 13.28
N SER A 108 -28.09 -9.97 12.29
CA SER A 108 -28.72 -10.27 11.00
C SER A 108 -27.69 -10.78 10.00
N GLY A 109 -28.15 -11.59 9.06
CA GLY A 109 -27.32 -12.09 7.99
C GLY A 109 -28.12 -12.94 7.00
N PHE A 110 -27.41 -13.63 6.14
CA PHE A 110 -27.99 -14.59 5.22
C PHE A 110 -27.06 -15.79 4.98
N ILE A 111 -27.66 -16.89 4.55
CA ILE A 111 -26.97 -18.09 4.11
C ILE A 111 -27.34 -18.36 2.66
N VAL A 112 -26.32 -18.65 1.83
CA VAL A 112 -26.52 -19.12 0.44
C VAL A 112 -26.09 -20.57 0.36
N LYS A 113 -26.97 -21.40 -0.21
CA LYS A 113 -26.65 -22.80 -0.50
C LYS A 113 -27.22 -23.26 -1.86
N PRO A 114 -26.54 -24.20 -2.55
CA PRO A 114 -27.12 -24.86 -3.73
C PRO A 114 -28.34 -25.65 -3.35
N VAL A 115 -29.37 -25.63 -4.22
CA VAL A 115 -30.66 -26.33 -3.98
C VAL A 115 -30.55 -27.82 -4.22
N ASP A 116 -29.72 -28.23 -5.17
CA ASP A 116 -29.54 -29.62 -5.64
C ASP A 116 -28.55 -30.43 -4.79
N GLN A 117 -28.13 -29.90 -3.62
CA GLN A 117 -27.18 -30.55 -2.75
C GLN A 117 -27.83 -31.53 -1.79
N VAL A 118 -27.30 -32.75 -1.73
CA VAL A 118 -27.78 -33.83 -0.86
C VAL A 118 -26.84 -34.02 0.34
N GLU A 119 -25.53 -34.03 0.10
CA GLU A 119 -24.51 -34.23 1.13
C GLU A 119 -24.15 -32.91 1.83
N PRO A 120 -23.74 -32.94 3.10
CA PRO A 120 -23.24 -31.74 3.77
C PRO A 120 -22.03 -31.11 3.04
N LEU A 121 -22.04 -29.78 2.95
CA LEU A 121 -21.01 -29.01 2.27
C LEU A 121 -20.08 -28.28 3.25
N PRO A 122 -18.80 -28.08 2.89
CA PRO A 122 -17.95 -27.15 3.61
C PRO A 122 -18.54 -25.73 3.58
N ALA A 123 -18.30 -24.97 4.66
CA ALA A 123 -18.89 -23.64 4.82
C ALA A 123 -17.85 -22.53 4.87
N VAL A 124 -18.23 -21.34 4.42
CA VAL A 124 -17.46 -20.11 4.52
C VAL A 124 -18.29 -19.04 5.23
N LEU A 125 -17.82 -18.56 6.38
CA LEU A 125 -18.34 -17.37 7.05
C LEU A 125 -17.64 -16.15 6.49
N MET A 126 -18.41 -15.15 6.03
CA MET A 126 -17.89 -13.89 5.48
C MET A 126 -18.19 -12.69 6.37
N LEU A 127 -17.19 -11.89 6.64
CA LEU A 127 -17.21 -10.73 7.54
C LEU A 127 -16.91 -9.45 6.76
N HIS A 128 -17.77 -8.44 6.89
CA HIS A 128 -17.64 -7.19 6.15
C HIS A 128 -16.65 -6.20 6.80
N GLY A 129 -16.20 -5.21 6.03
CA GLY A 129 -15.37 -4.11 6.53
C GLY A 129 -16.17 -3.05 7.29
N THR A 130 -15.46 -2.08 7.87
CA THR A 130 -16.05 -0.94 8.60
C THR A 130 -17.15 -0.26 7.77
N ASN A 131 -18.31 0.00 8.40
CA ASN A 131 -19.49 0.59 7.76
C ASN A 131 -20.08 -0.21 6.57
N GLY A 132 -19.66 -1.45 6.38
CA GLY A 132 -20.24 -2.36 5.39
C GLY A 132 -21.46 -3.11 5.92
N SER A 133 -21.93 -4.06 5.14
CA SER A 133 -22.99 -4.99 5.50
C SER A 133 -22.80 -6.35 4.83
N SER A 134 -23.51 -7.37 5.31
CA SER A 134 -23.55 -8.68 4.69
C SER A 134 -23.97 -8.62 3.22
N ARG A 135 -24.84 -7.68 2.87
CA ARG A 135 -25.38 -7.49 1.50
C ARG A 135 -24.28 -7.14 0.48
N ASP A 136 -23.17 -6.56 0.90
CA ASP A 136 -22.03 -6.25 0.03
C ASP A 136 -21.37 -7.51 -0.53
N PHE A 137 -21.73 -8.68 -0.02
CA PHE A 137 -21.15 -9.96 -0.40
C PHE A 137 -22.13 -10.90 -1.13
N ILE A 138 -23.36 -10.48 -1.47
CA ILE A 138 -24.35 -11.38 -2.07
C ILE A 138 -23.80 -12.06 -3.33
N ASP A 139 -23.26 -11.29 -4.28
CA ASP A 139 -22.74 -11.83 -5.55
C ASP A 139 -21.54 -12.76 -5.31
N ILE A 140 -20.65 -12.38 -4.38
CA ILE A 140 -19.49 -13.18 -3.99
C ILE A 140 -19.94 -14.48 -3.32
N ALA A 141 -20.93 -14.42 -2.44
CA ALA A 141 -21.46 -15.58 -1.73
C ALA A 141 -22.11 -16.58 -2.70
N VAL A 142 -22.89 -16.10 -3.68
CA VAL A 142 -23.48 -16.93 -4.74
C VAL A 142 -22.37 -17.55 -5.61
N TYR A 143 -21.35 -16.79 -5.96
CA TYR A 143 -20.21 -17.32 -6.71
C TYR A 143 -19.46 -18.43 -5.94
N ILE A 144 -19.17 -18.23 -4.66
CA ILE A 144 -18.53 -19.25 -3.82
C ILE A 144 -19.46 -20.47 -3.66
N ALA A 145 -20.76 -20.25 -3.48
CA ALA A 145 -21.73 -21.34 -3.40
C ALA A 145 -21.82 -22.13 -4.72
N SER A 146 -21.63 -21.48 -5.89
CA SER A 146 -21.57 -22.18 -7.19
C SER A 146 -20.41 -23.17 -7.27
N LYS A 147 -19.39 -23.01 -6.43
CA LYS A 147 -18.24 -23.92 -6.30
C LYS A 147 -18.45 -25.03 -5.26
N GLY A 148 -19.68 -25.16 -4.73
CA GLY A 148 -20.07 -26.22 -3.81
C GLY A 148 -19.66 -25.92 -2.36
N TYR A 149 -19.95 -24.74 -1.89
CA TYR A 149 -19.82 -24.31 -0.50
C TYR A 149 -21.19 -23.78 0.01
N ILE A 150 -21.38 -23.85 1.32
CA ILE A 150 -22.39 -23.03 2.00
C ILE A 150 -21.71 -21.75 2.42
N VAL A 151 -22.33 -20.59 2.16
CA VAL A 151 -21.75 -19.29 2.50
C VAL A 151 -22.70 -18.55 3.43
N MET A 152 -22.22 -18.19 4.61
CA MET A 152 -22.91 -17.33 5.55
C MET A 152 -22.26 -15.96 5.58
N CYS A 153 -23.06 -14.90 5.48
CA CYS A 153 -22.62 -13.52 5.62
C CYS A 153 -23.40 -12.88 6.76
N ILE A 154 -22.74 -12.18 7.67
CA ILE A 154 -23.37 -11.53 8.82
C ILE A 154 -23.12 -10.02 8.81
N ASP A 155 -24.05 -9.27 9.38
CA ASP A 155 -23.87 -7.86 9.74
C ASP A 155 -23.27 -7.80 11.14
N ALA A 156 -22.12 -7.17 11.31
CA ALA A 156 -21.56 -6.93 12.64
C ALA A 156 -22.52 -6.07 13.50
N PRO A 157 -22.42 -6.09 14.86
CA PRO A 157 -23.19 -5.20 15.70
C PRO A 157 -23.10 -3.73 15.23
N GLY A 158 -24.20 -2.99 15.30
CA GLY A 158 -24.24 -1.60 14.81
C GLY A 158 -24.33 -1.42 13.30
N CYS A 159 -24.19 -2.51 12.52
CA CYS A 159 -24.16 -2.47 11.05
C CYS A 159 -25.41 -3.13 10.43
N GLY A 160 -25.71 -2.78 9.18
CA GLY A 160 -26.77 -3.40 8.39
C GLY A 160 -28.11 -3.45 9.11
N SER A 161 -28.64 -4.65 9.24
CA SER A 161 -29.90 -4.95 9.93
C SER A 161 -29.72 -5.52 11.35
N SER A 162 -28.49 -5.67 11.82
CA SER A 162 -28.20 -6.09 13.19
C SER A 162 -28.58 -5.05 14.24
N SER A 163 -28.60 -5.42 15.53
CA SER A 163 -28.81 -4.52 16.65
C SER A 163 -27.92 -3.29 16.53
N LYS A 164 -28.46 -2.11 16.87
CA LYS A 164 -27.74 -0.84 16.71
C LYS A 164 -26.61 -0.67 17.73
N GLU A 165 -26.68 -1.36 18.85
CA GLU A 165 -25.66 -1.36 19.87
C GLU A 165 -25.08 -2.77 20.08
N PRO A 166 -23.81 -2.90 20.39
CA PRO A 166 -22.80 -1.82 20.40
C PRO A 166 -22.47 -1.31 18.99
N ALA A 167 -22.44 0.01 18.82
CA ALA A 167 -22.12 0.62 17.52
C ALA A 167 -20.59 0.83 17.38
N CYS A 168 -20.07 0.69 16.16
CA CYS A 168 -18.68 1.00 15.85
C CYS A 168 -18.46 2.51 15.78
N THR A 169 -17.70 3.06 16.73
CA THR A 169 -17.33 4.48 16.79
C THR A 169 -15.83 4.63 17.02
N ALA A 170 -15.26 5.76 16.62
CA ALA A 170 -13.83 6.04 16.89
C ALA A 170 -13.48 6.01 18.40
N SER A 171 -14.46 6.24 19.29
CA SER A 171 -14.25 6.23 20.74
C SER A 171 -14.25 4.84 21.36
N ASN A 172 -14.93 3.87 20.78
CA ASN A 172 -15.05 2.54 21.37
C ASN A 172 -14.42 1.41 20.54
N ILE A 173 -13.98 1.68 19.31
CA ILE A 173 -13.43 0.64 18.42
C ILE A 173 -12.35 -0.20 19.10
N VAL A 174 -11.53 0.44 19.94
CA VAL A 174 -10.43 -0.18 20.69
C VAL A 174 -10.43 0.25 22.18
N ASN A 175 -11.56 0.62 22.73
CA ASN A 175 -11.63 1.10 24.12
C ASN A 175 -11.58 -0.06 25.12
N VAL A 176 -10.41 -0.30 25.69
CA VAL A 176 -10.15 -1.35 26.71
C VAL A 176 -10.11 -0.82 28.14
N SER A 177 -10.54 0.42 28.42
CA SER A 177 -10.46 1.03 29.75
C SER A 177 -11.29 0.30 30.81
N GLY A 178 -12.36 -0.38 30.41
CA GLY A 178 -13.21 -1.22 31.26
C GLY A 178 -12.98 -2.73 31.09
N GLY A 179 -11.90 -3.12 30.44
CA GLY A 179 -11.64 -4.49 30.03
C GLY A 179 -11.88 -4.74 28.53
N PRO A 180 -11.62 -5.96 28.03
CA PRO A 180 -11.77 -6.31 26.62
C PRO A 180 -13.18 -6.05 26.06
N GLU A 181 -14.20 -6.31 26.87
CA GLU A 181 -15.61 -6.12 26.53
C GLU A 181 -16.04 -4.65 26.34
N GLY A 182 -15.16 -3.69 26.66
CA GLY A 182 -15.38 -2.28 26.34
C GLY A 182 -15.05 -1.94 24.89
N ALA A 183 -14.30 -2.78 24.20
CA ALA A 183 -13.90 -2.57 22.82
C ALA A 183 -14.93 -3.14 21.83
N TYR A 184 -15.29 -2.35 20.81
CA TYR A 184 -16.18 -2.80 19.76
C TYR A 184 -15.69 -4.09 19.07
N TYR A 185 -14.37 -4.24 18.88
CA TYR A 185 -13.79 -5.47 18.32
C TYR A 185 -14.15 -6.73 19.09
N TYR A 186 -14.29 -6.66 20.41
CA TYR A 186 -14.75 -7.80 21.19
C TYR A 186 -16.11 -8.30 20.70
N HIS A 187 -17.08 -7.41 20.58
CA HIS A 187 -18.45 -7.73 20.20
C HIS A 187 -18.58 -8.22 18.73
N ALA A 188 -17.81 -7.61 17.83
CA ALA A 188 -17.77 -8.03 16.43
C ALA A 188 -17.20 -9.45 16.27
N VAL A 189 -16.06 -9.73 16.92
CA VAL A 189 -15.46 -11.06 16.94
C VAL A 189 -16.37 -12.09 17.62
N TRP A 190 -16.97 -11.71 18.76
CA TRP A 190 -17.91 -12.57 19.47
C TRP A 190 -19.08 -12.98 18.57
N SER A 191 -19.65 -12.05 17.83
CA SER A 191 -20.70 -12.31 16.86
C SER A 191 -20.28 -13.30 15.78
N ALA A 192 -19.05 -13.20 15.30
CA ALA A 192 -18.49 -14.14 14.32
C ALA A 192 -18.28 -15.55 14.91
N ILE A 193 -17.80 -15.67 16.16
CA ILE A 193 -17.68 -16.97 16.87
C ILE A 193 -19.07 -17.61 17.04
N ARG A 194 -20.10 -16.81 17.34
CA ARG A 194 -21.48 -17.28 17.44
C ARG A 194 -22.04 -17.72 16.08
N ALA A 195 -21.66 -17.06 14.98
CA ALA A 195 -21.98 -17.50 13.62
C ALA A 195 -21.35 -18.85 13.28
N VAL A 196 -20.11 -19.11 13.73
CA VAL A 196 -19.48 -20.43 13.61
C VAL A 196 -20.28 -21.48 14.41
N THR A 197 -20.81 -21.13 15.60
CA THR A 197 -21.69 -22.01 16.37
C THR A 197 -22.95 -22.37 15.57
N LEU A 198 -23.57 -21.37 14.93
CA LEU A 198 -24.75 -21.59 14.08
C LEU A 198 -24.40 -22.50 12.89
N LEU A 199 -23.34 -22.21 12.13
CA LEU A 199 -22.94 -23.02 10.99
C LEU A 199 -22.72 -24.49 11.41
N LYS A 200 -22.02 -24.71 12.53
CA LYS A 200 -21.73 -26.06 13.02
C LYS A 200 -22.99 -26.82 13.47
N SER A 201 -24.08 -26.14 13.85
CA SER A 201 -25.33 -26.74 14.25
C SER A 201 -26.23 -27.15 13.08
N MET A 202 -25.89 -26.74 11.85
CA MET A 202 -26.70 -27.00 10.66
C MET A 202 -26.37 -28.38 10.08
N GLU A 203 -27.41 -29.17 9.78
CA GLU A 203 -27.29 -30.55 9.24
C GLU A 203 -26.68 -30.59 7.83
N ASP A 204 -26.88 -29.52 7.03
CA ASP A 204 -26.36 -29.40 5.67
C ASP A 204 -24.94 -28.82 5.59
N VAL A 205 -24.36 -28.46 6.73
CA VAL A 205 -22.97 -27.99 6.84
C VAL A 205 -22.04 -29.13 7.29
N ASP A 206 -20.98 -29.34 6.55
CA ASP A 206 -19.85 -30.15 7.04
C ASP A 206 -19.10 -29.36 8.14
N GLY A 207 -19.49 -29.60 9.38
CA GLY A 207 -18.94 -28.91 10.55
C GLY A 207 -17.45 -29.19 10.82
N GLY A 208 -16.82 -30.09 10.06
CA GLY A 208 -15.36 -30.33 10.06
C GLY A 208 -14.60 -29.42 9.09
N HIS A 209 -15.30 -28.69 8.20
CA HIS A 209 -14.73 -27.88 7.14
C HIS A 209 -15.35 -26.47 7.09
N ILE A 210 -15.12 -25.69 8.15
CA ILE A 210 -15.60 -24.28 8.24
C ILE A 210 -14.40 -23.35 8.04
N ALA A 211 -14.51 -22.44 7.07
CA ALA A 211 -13.58 -21.34 6.85
C ALA A 211 -14.18 -20.01 7.29
N VAL A 212 -13.34 -19.09 7.71
CA VAL A 212 -13.71 -17.68 7.96
C VAL A 212 -12.95 -16.79 6.97
N ALA A 213 -13.66 -15.87 6.32
CA ALA A 213 -13.09 -14.89 5.39
C ALA A 213 -13.66 -13.51 5.69
N GLY A 214 -12.85 -12.46 5.59
CA GLY A 214 -13.34 -11.12 5.83
C GLY A 214 -12.40 -10.05 5.30
N ALA A 215 -12.97 -8.86 5.03
CA ALA A 215 -12.24 -7.75 4.45
C ALA A 215 -12.09 -6.59 5.43
N SER A 216 -10.90 -5.95 5.48
CA SER A 216 -10.61 -4.79 6.33
C SER A 216 -10.88 -5.11 7.81
N MET A 217 -11.84 -4.46 8.46
CA MET A 217 -12.27 -4.80 9.82
C MET A 217 -12.62 -6.30 9.93
N GLY A 218 -13.42 -6.84 9.00
CA GLY A 218 -13.72 -8.28 8.95
C GLY A 218 -12.47 -9.15 8.73
N GLY A 219 -11.42 -8.62 8.09
CA GLY A 219 -10.11 -9.29 7.98
C GLY A 219 -9.38 -9.36 9.32
N LEU A 220 -9.46 -8.30 10.14
CA LEU A 220 -8.94 -8.30 11.51
C LEU A 220 -9.70 -9.32 12.39
N GLU A 221 -11.03 -9.32 12.31
CA GLU A 221 -11.89 -10.31 12.97
C GLU A 221 -11.53 -11.74 12.52
N THR A 222 -11.25 -11.94 11.23
CA THR A 222 -10.85 -13.25 10.66
C THR A 222 -9.57 -13.78 11.33
N TYR A 223 -8.55 -12.95 11.54
CA TYR A 223 -7.33 -13.36 12.27
C TYR A 223 -7.66 -13.80 13.70
N ILE A 224 -8.48 -13.01 14.41
CA ILE A 224 -8.82 -13.30 15.81
C ILE A 224 -9.63 -14.59 15.90
N VAL A 225 -10.70 -14.72 15.12
CA VAL A 225 -11.56 -15.92 15.11
C VAL A 225 -10.75 -17.16 14.74
N ALA A 226 -9.87 -17.08 13.73
CA ALA A 226 -9.02 -18.20 13.34
C ALA A 226 -8.05 -18.63 14.45
N ALA A 227 -7.55 -17.67 15.24
CA ALA A 227 -6.62 -17.97 16.34
C ALA A 227 -7.31 -18.61 17.55
N VAL A 228 -8.54 -18.13 17.88
CA VAL A 228 -9.20 -18.52 19.14
C VAL A 228 -10.22 -19.65 18.98
N ASP A 229 -10.92 -19.76 17.83
CA ASP A 229 -11.95 -20.77 17.64
C ASP A 229 -11.39 -22.06 16.97
N PRO A 230 -11.30 -23.17 17.70
CA PRO A 230 -10.73 -24.43 17.17
C PRO A 230 -11.65 -25.08 16.11
N ARG A 231 -12.90 -24.67 15.98
CA ARG A 231 -13.84 -25.19 14.97
C ARG A 231 -13.59 -24.61 13.58
N VAL A 232 -12.94 -23.46 13.51
CA VAL A 232 -12.47 -22.87 12.25
C VAL A 232 -11.28 -23.64 11.75
N ARG A 233 -11.34 -24.13 10.52
CA ARG A 233 -10.32 -24.99 9.90
C ARG A 233 -9.49 -24.29 8.84
N ALA A 234 -9.94 -23.12 8.37
CA ALA A 234 -9.22 -22.31 7.39
C ALA A 234 -9.58 -20.84 7.54
N ALA A 235 -8.69 -19.93 7.15
CA ALA A 235 -8.91 -18.50 7.25
C ALA A 235 -8.45 -17.73 6.00
N ILE A 236 -9.21 -16.69 5.60
CA ILE A 236 -8.87 -15.80 4.48
C ILE A 236 -9.02 -14.34 4.93
N PRO A 237 -8.07 -13.77 5.66
CA PRO A 237 -8.07 -12.33 5.92
C PRO A 237 -7.71 -11.55 4.65
N ILE A 238 -8.51 -10.51 4.34
CA ILE A 238 -8.40 -9.71 3.14
C ILE A 238 -8.14 -8.25 3.53
N VAL A 239 -7.08 -7.63 3.00
CA VAL A 239 -6.65 -6.26 3.25
C VAL A 239 -6.69 -5.92 4.75
N ALA A 240 -5.98 -6.70 5.55
CA ALA A 240 -5.88 -6.56 7.00
C ALA A 240 -4.50 -7.01 7.51
N SER A 241 -4.00 -6.35 8.52
CA SER A 241 -2.78 -6.74 9.24
C SER A 241 -2.73 -6.18 10.66
N GLY A 242 -1.85 -6.73 11.48
CA GLY A 242 -1.51 -6.23 12.81
C GLY A 242 -0.37 -5.22 12.79
N ASN A 243 0.38 -5.22 13.90
CA ASN A 243 1.43 -4.24 14.18
C ASN A 243 0.87 -2.80 14.21
N TYR A 244 -0.17 -2.62 15.04
CA TYR A 244 -0.94 -1.37 15.10
C TYR A 244 -0.09 -0.14 15.42
N ARG A 245 0.98 -0.30 16.22
CA ARG A 245 1.89 0.82 16.49
C ARG A 245 2.63 1.28 15.24
N ASP A 246 3.10 0.35 14.42
CA ASP A 246 3.74 0.69 13.15
C ASP A 246 2.75 1.40 12.21
N LEU A 247 1.51 0.93 12.14
CA LEU A 247 0.46 1.57 11.36
C LEU A 247 0.23 3.02 11.77
N VAL A 248 0.12 3.28 13.09
CA VAL A 248 -0.09 4.64 13.61
C VAL A 248 1.14 5.53 13.37
N MET A 249 2.34 5.01 13.63
CA MET A 249 3.59 5.77 13.51
C MET A 249 3.99 6.05 12.05
N SER A 250 3.62 5.18 11.13
CA SER A 250 3.88 5.34 9.69
C SER A 250 2.95 6.36 9.02
N GLY A 251 1.94 6.87 9.74
CA GLY A 251 0.99 7.84 9.19
C GLY A 251 -0.06 7.23 8.28
N SER A 252 -0.35 5.93 8.42
CA SER A 252 -1.40 5.25 7.65
C SER A 252 -2.78 5.85 7.92
N LEU A 253 -3.75 5.63 7.03
CA LEU A 253 -5.13 6.08 7.22
C LEU A 253 -5.82 5.40 8.41
N ALA A 254 -5.27 4.31 8.96
CA ALA A 254 -5.74 3.71 10.21
C ALA A 254 -5.77 4.72 11.38
N ASN A 255 -4.93 5.76 11.35
CA ASN A 255 -4.94 6.86 12.32
C ASN A 255 -6.28 7.62 12.39
N HIS A 256 -7.10 7.54 11.34
CA HIS A 256 -8.43 8.17 11.34
C HIS A 256 -9.49 7.33 12.05
N MET A 257 -9.19 6.05 12.28
CA MET A 257 -10.09 5.11 12.97
C MET A 257 -9.99 5.22 14.49
N ILE A 258 -9.00 5.94 15.01
CA ILE A 258 -8.74 6.12 16.44
C ILE A 258 -8.88 7.60 16.83
N PRO A 259 -9.24 7.90 18.11
CA PRO A 259 -9.35 9.28 18.58
C PRO A 259 -8.05 10.07 18.38
N LYS A 260 -8.15 11.35 18.00
CA LYS A 260 -6.97 12.24 17.82
C LYS A 260 -6.14 12.42 19.10
N THR A 261 -6.75 12.18 20.26
CA THR A 261 -6.11 12.23 21.58
C THR A 261 -5.38 10.94 21.95
N PHE A 262 -5.43 9.92 21.09
CA PHE A 262 -4.80 8.63 21.36
C PHE A 262 -3.28 8.76 21.27
N ASP A 263 -2.62 8.57 22.41
CA ASP A 263 -1.16 8.47 22.45
C ASP A 263 -0.75 6.99 22.32
N VAL A 264 -0.15 6.66 21.20
CA VAL A 264 0.35 5.30 20.87
C VAL A 264 1.40 4.78 21.86
N ARG A 265 1.97 5.65 22.71
CA ARG A 265 2.98 5.31 23.73
C ARG A 265 2.42 5.19 25.14
N SER A 266 1.12 5.42 25.29
CA SER A 266 0.46 5.33 26.60
C SER A 266 0.27 3.88 27.06
N GLU A 267 0.10 3.68 28.37
CA GLU A 267 -0.27 2.38 28.96
C GLU A 267 -1.61 1.87 28.42
N PHE A 268 -2.52 2.79 28.09
CA PHE A 268 -3.78 2.44 27.46
C PHE A 268 -3.55 1.82 26.06
N ALA A 269 -2.67 2.42 25.25
CA ALA A 269 -2.29 1.86 23.97
C ALA A 269 -1.59 0.49 24.12
N ASP A 270 -0.78 0.30 25.17
CA ASP A 270 -0.18 -0.99 25.50
C ASP A 270 -1.24 -2.05 25.78
N SER A 271 -2.26 -1.72 26.56
CA SER A 271 -3.36 -2.64 26.90
C SER A 271 -4.16 -3.01 25.64
N MET A 272 -4.49 -2.03 24.80
CA MET A 272 -5.21 -2.25 23.54
C MET A 272 -4.42 -3.15 22.58
N VAL A 273 -3.12 -2.88 22.41
CA VAL A 273 -2.23 -3.67 21.55
C VAL A 273 -2.11 -5.11 22.07
N LYS A 274 -1.96 -5.30 23.38
CA LYS A 274 -1.90 -6.64 24.01
C LYS A 274 -3.16 -7.46 23.80
N GLN A 275 -4.32 -6.81 23.75
CA GLN A 275 -5.62 -7.49 23.67
C GLN A 275 -6.14 -7.65 22.24
N PHE A 276 -5.89 -6.70 21.34
CA PHE A 276 -6.55 -6.67 20.03
C PHE A 276 -5.61 -6.54 18.82
N ASP A 277 -4.29 -6.36 19.01
CA ASP A 277 -3.41 -6.34 17.83
C ASP A 277 -3.32 -7.75 17.20
N VAL A 278 -3.85 -7.88 16.00
CA VAL A 278 -3.92 -9.17 15.29
C VAL A 278 -2.56 -9.79 14.97
N TYR A 279 -1.46 -9.04 15.11
CA TYR A 279 -0.11 -9.58 15.06
C TYR A 279 0.09 -10.74 16.07
N PHE A 280 -0.46 -10.59 17.30
CA PHE A 280 -0.36 -11.63 18.33
C PHE A 280 -1.26 -12.82 18.05
N TYR A 281 -2.46 -12.56 17.52
CA TYR A 281 -3.37 -13.64 17.08
C TYR A 281 -2.77 -14.41 15.92
N ALA A 282 -2.13 -13.73 14.96
CA ALA A 282 -1.43 -14.36 13.86
C ALA A 282 -0.41 -15.39 14.35
N SER A 283 0.32 -15.11 15.44
CA SER A 283 1.29 -16.02 16.05
C SER A 283 0.67 -17.28 16.68
N LYS A 284 -0.65 -17.35 16.82
CA LYS A 284 -1.41 -18.47 17.37
C LYS A 284 -2.15 -19.29 16.30
N ILE A 285 -2.10 -18.87 15.04
CA ILE A 285 -2.79 -19.57 13.95
C ILE A 285 -1.95 -20.76 13.48
N ASP A 286 -2.37 -21.96 13.85
CA ASP A 286 -1.75 -23.24 13.54
C ASP A 286 -2.46 -24.04 12.43
N LYS A 287 -3.27 -23.37 11.62
CA LYS A 287 -4.15 -23.93 10.58
C LYS A 287 -3.98 -23.21 9.24
N PRO A 288 -4.49 -23.80 8.13
CA PRO A 288 -4.45 -23.18 6.81
C PRO A 288 -4.95 -21.74 6.80
N ILE A 289 -4.15 -20.85 6.21
CA ILE A 289 -4.46 -19.45 6.07
C ILE A 289 -3.95 -18.90 4.73
N LEU A 290 -4.83 -18.16 4.02
CA LEU A 290 -4.52 -17.43 2.80
C LEU A 290 -4.69 -15.93 3.08
N VAL A 291 -3.60 -15.19 3.15
CA VAL A 291 -3.62 -13.73 3.35
C VAL A 291 -3.72 -13.03 2.00
N LEU A 292 -4.79 -12.28 1.78
CA LEU A 292 -4.99 -11.46 0.58
C LEU A 292 -4.69 -9.99 0.93
N ALA A 293 -3.66 -9.41 0.34
CA ALA A 293 -3.19 -8.08 0.69
C ALA A 293 -2.77 -7.26 -0.54
N SER A 294 -2.65 -5.95 -0.38
CA SER A 294 -2.29 -5.00 -1.43
C SER A 294 -0.97 -4.32 -1.13
N THR A 295 -0.16 -4.05 -2.17
CA THR A 295 1.14 -3.39 -1.98
C THR A 295 1.03 -1.90 -1.68
N ASN A 296 -0.07 -1.26 -2.06
CA ASN A 296 -0.33 0.17 -1.89
C ASN A 296 -1.55 0.41 -0.99
N ASP A 297 -1.74 -0.46 0.00
CA ASP A 297 -2.81 -0.31 0.99
C ASP A 297 -2.55 0.93 1.84
N GLU A 298 -3.51 1.85 1.90
CA GLU A 298 -3.43 3.12 2.61
C GLU A 298 -3.62 2.95 4.13
N PHE A 299 -4.28 1.86 4.54
CA PHE A 299 -4.55 1.54 5.94
C PHE A 299 -3.51 0.60 6.54
N PHE A 300 -3.11 -0.43 5.81
CA PHE A 300 -2.19 -1.46 6.28
C PHE A 300 -0.88 -1.39 5.51
N THR A 301 0.17 -0.95 6.18
CA THR A 301 1.49 -0.79 5.56
C THR A 301 2.07 -2.14 5.11
N LEU A 302 2.90 -2.10 4.08
CA LEU A 302 3.56 -3.28 3.54
C LEU A 302 4.41 -4.02 4.61
N HIS A 303 5.03 -3.26 5.52
CA HIS A 303 5.78 -3.84 6.65
C HIS A 303 4.84 -4.54 7.63
N ALA A 304 3.74 -3.92 8.02
CA ALA A 304 2.77 -4.51 8.93
C ALA A 304 2.15 -5.80 8.36
N ILE A 305 1.84 -5.81 7.05
CA ILE A 305 1.37 -6.99 6.34
C ILE A 305 2.41 -8.11 6.41
N ASN A 306 3.67 -7.81 6.07
CA ASN A 306 4.74 -8.80 6.06
C ASN A 306 5.08 -9.31 7.47
N ASP A 307 5.11 -8.43 8.46
CA ASP A 307 5.35 -8.80 9.86
C ASP A 307 4.25 -9.73 10.39
N THR A 308 2.98 -9.38 10.13
CA THR A 308 1.82 -10.21 10.52
C THR A 308 1.84 -11.57 9.84
N PHE A 309 2.10 -11.62 8.53
CA PHE A 309 2.22 -12.88 7.79
C PHE A 309 3.38 -13.74 8.31
N THR A 310 4.52 -13.11 8.58
CA THR A 310 5.71 -13.84 9.08
C THR A 310 5.46 -14.43 10.46
N ALA A 311 4.69 -13.76 11.31
CA ALA A 311 4.35 -14.24 12.67
C ALA A 311 3.50 -15.52 12.67
N ILE A 312 2.79 -15.86 11.60
CA ILE A 312 1.97 -17.08 11.52
C ILE A 312 2.88 -18.32 11.53
N PRO A 313 2.74 -19.23 12.50
CA PRO A 313 3.62 -20.42 12.61
C PRO A 313 3.28 -21.52 11.60
N TYR A 314 2.04 -21.56 11.07
CA TYR A 314 1.62 -22.60 10.15
C TYR A 314 2.49 -22.65 8.89
N PRO A 315 3.18 -23.78 8.59
CA PRO A 315 4.14 -23.83 7.49
C PRO A 315 3.50 -23.75 6.09
N GLY A 316 2.23 -24.14 5.98
CA GLY A 316 1.44 -24.07 4.74
C GLY A 316 0.69 -22.76 4.56
N LYS A 317 1.08 -21.69 5.27
CA LYS A 317 0.51 -20.35 5.08
C LYS A 317 0.79 -19.83 3.68
N VAL A 318 -0.19 -19.15 3.10
CA VAL A 318 -0.12 -18.60 1.74
C VAL A 318 -0.44 -17.12 1.78
N MET A 319 0.27 -16.32 0.99
CA MET A 319 -0.05 -14.91 0.76
C MET A 319 -0.32 -14.69 -0.74
N ASN A 320 -1.23 -13.78 -1.07
CA ASN A 320 -1.39 -13.24 -2.41
C ASN A 320 -1.40 -11.72 -2.33
N LEU A 321 -0.29 -11.12 -2.75
CA LEU A 321 -0.03 -9.69 -2.64
C LEU A 321 -0.30 -8.99 -3.97
N ALA A 322 -1.38 -8.25 -4.08
CA ALA A 322 -1.77 -7.52 -5.29
C ALA A 322 -0.84 -6.31 -5.54
N PRO A 323 -0.05 -6.31 -6.64
CA PRO A 323 0.88 -5.23 -6.92
C PRO A 323 0.15 -3.95 -7.35
N ASN A 324 0.60 -2.80 -6.86
CA ASN A 324 0.05 -1.47 -7.18
C ASN A 324 -1.46 -1.33 -6.88
N TRP A 325 -2.01 -2.13 -5.97
CA TRP A 325 -3.42 -2.11 -5.60
C TRP A 325 -3.60 -1.44 -4.25
N SER A 326 -4.65 -0.65 -4.11
CA SER A 326 -5.03 0.07 -2.89
C SER A 326 -5.83 -0.81 -1.94
N HIS A 327 -6.31 -0.22 -0.82
CA HIS A 327 -7.21 -0.89 0.12
C HIS A 327 -8.54 -1.23 -0.53
N SER A 328 -8.66 -2.44 -1.09
CA SER A 328 -9.85 -2.89 -1.82
C SER A 328 -9.98 -4.40 -1.80
N LYS A 329 -11.19 -4.89 -1.66
CA LYS A 329 -11.54 -6.31 -1.78
C LYS A 329 -11.65 -6.82 -3.24
N ALA A 330 -11.47 -5.95 -4.23
CA ALA A 330 -11.86 -6.20 -5.62
C ALA A 330 -10.70 -6.53 -6.58
N TYR A 331 -9.52 -6.97 -6.07
CA TYR A 331 -8.45 -7.40 -6.97
C TYR A 331 -8.89 -8.65 -7.77
N PRO A 332 -8.85 -8.62 -9.11
CA PRO A 332 -9.46 -9.67 -9.95
C PRO A 332 -8.94 -11.09 -9.70
N GLY A 333 -7.66 -11.26 -9.37
CA GLY A 333 -7.04 -12.57 -9.11
C GLY A 333 -7.42 -13.19 -7.76
N TRP A 334 -7.90 -12.42 -6.80
CA TRP A 334 -8.13 -12.94 -5.44
C TRP A 334 -9.25 -13.95 -5.33
N MET A 335 -10.33 -13.78 -6.09
CA MET A 335 -11.43 -14.74 -6.08
C MET A 335 -10.98 -16.11 -6.61
N THR A 336 -10.22 -16.12 -7.73
CA THR A 336 -9.64 -17.35 -8.27
C THR A 336 -8.68 -18.00 -7.27
N ALA A 337 -7.80 -17.21 -6.66
CA ALA A 337 -6.87 -17.70 -5.64
C ALA A 337 -7.60 -18.32 -4.44
N ALA A 338 -8.64 -17.62 -3.93
CA ALA A 338 -9.44 -18.11 -2.80
C ALA A 338 -10.13 -19.44 -3.10
N ILE A 339 -10.76 -19.57 -4.27
CA ILE A 339 -11.44 -20.82 -4.66
C ILE A 339 -10.46 -21.97 -4.87
N LEU A 340 -9.35 -21.75 -5.57
CA LEU A 340 -8.32 -22.78 -5.75
C LEU A 340 -7.76 -23.22 -4.40
N TRP A 341 -7.47 -22.28 -3.51
CA TRP A 341 -6.94 -22.55 -2.20
C TRP A 341 -7.96 -23.26 -1.27
N LEU A 342 -9.24 -22.84 -1.25
CA LEU A 342 -10.29 -23.53 -0.52
C LEU A 342 -10.50 -24.96 -1.03
N ASN A 343 -10.46 -25.18 -2.35
CA ASN A 343 -10.54 -26.53 -2.93
C ASN A 343 -9.34 -27.39 -2.54
N TYR A 344 -8.14 -26.80 -2.48
CA TYR A 344 -6.96 -27.49 -1.97
C TYR A 344 -7.12 -27.90 -0.51
N VAL A 345 -7.59 -26.99 0.35
CA VAL A 345 -7.73 -27.24 1.79
C VAL A 345 -8.88 -28.20 2.12
N PHE A 346 -10.00 -28.11 1.41
CA PHE A 346 -11.24 -28.84 1.79
C PHE A 346 -11.68 -29.93 0.81
N LYS A 347 -11.16 -29.96 -0.43
CA LYS A 347 -11.69 -30.83 -1.49
C LYS A 347 -10.61 -31.60 -2.26
N ASN A 348 -9.41 -31.74 -1.71
CA ASN A 348 -8.28 -32.40 -2.37
C ASN A 348 -7.95 -31.80 -3.76
N GLY A 349 -8.12 -30.49 -3.94
CA GLY A 349 -7.71 -29.76 -5.13
C GLY A 349 -6.19 -29.68 -5.28
N SER A 350 -5.72 -29.12 -6.40
CA SER A 350 -4.29 -28.87 -6.63
C SER A 350 -3.70 -27.95 -5.56
N ALA A 351 -2.49 -28.24 -5.10
CA ALA A 351 -1.84 -27.48 -4.06
C ALA A 351 -1.60 -26.03 -4.48
N VAL A 352 -2.01 -25.09 -3.64
CA VAL A 352 -1.66 -23.67 -3.75
C VAL A 352 -0.66 -23.36 -2.65
N LEU A 353 0.60 -23.14 -3.04
CA LEU A 353 1.73 -22.96 -2.13
C LEU A 353 2.36 -21.59 -2.30
N SER A 354 3.00 -21.08 -1.25
CA SER A 354 3.89 -19.92 -1.39
C SER A 354 5.20 -20.34 -2.07
N PRO A 355 5.68 -19.60 -3.08
CA PRO A 355 6.97 -19.87 -3.70
C PRO A 355 8.10 -19.81 -2.66
N LYS A 356 8.99 -20.80 -2.66
CA LYS A 356 10.24 -20.74 -1.92
C LYS A 356 11.24 -19.93 -2.72
N VAL A 357 11.90 -19.01 -2.08
CA VAL A 357 12.78 -18.05 -2.74
C VAL A 357 14.16 -18.08 -2.14
N ASP A 358 15.15 -18.32 -2.99
CA ASP A 358 16.56 -18.07 -2.72
C ASP A 358 17.02 -16.85 -3.51
N TYR A 359 17.92 -16.04 -2.95
CA TYR A 359 18.46 -14.91 -3.70
C TYR A 359 19.91 -14.63 -3.36
N THR A 360 20.62 -14.09 -4.33
CA THR A 360 22.03 -13.71 -4.20
C THR A 360 22.23 -12.30 -4.79
N VAL A 361 22.97 -11.47 -4.07
CA VAL A 361 23.43 -10.19 -4.57
C VAL A 361 24.86 -10.34 -5.08
N LYS A 362 25.06 -10.18 -6.40
CA LYS A 362 26.39 -10.22 -7.06
C LYS A 362 26.71 -8.81 -7.56
N LEU A 363 27.63 -8.10 -6.91
CA LEU A 363 27.94 -6.69 -7.19
C LEU A 363 26.68 -5.82 -7.03
N TRP A 364 25.99 -5.46 -8.13
CA TRP A 364 24.75 -4.68 -8.14
C TRP A 364 23.59 -5.45 -8.78
N THR A 365 23.78 -6.70 -9.11
CA THR A 365 22.75 -7.57 -9.68
C THR A 365 22.11 -8.38 -8.57
N LEU A 366 20.78 -8.33 -8.48
CA LEU A 366 19.98 -9.26 -7.70
C LEU A 366 19.62 -10.44 -8.61
N GLU A 367 20.06 -11.64 -8.24
CA GLU A 367 19.65 -12.89 -8.84
C GLU A 367 18.71 -13.61 -7.88
N VAL A 368 17.52 -13.92 -8.35
CA VAL A 368 16.45 -14.56 -7.57
C VAL A 368 16.13 -15.90 -8.21
N GLU A 369 16.08 -16.92 -7.40
CA GLU A 369 15.79 -18.28 -7.79
C GLU A 369 14.59 -18.84 -7.01
N SER A 370 13.80 -19.71 -7.64
CA SER A 370 12.71 -20.46 -7.01
C SER A 370 12.65 -21.88 -7.54
N GLU A 371 12.12 -22.80 -6.74
CA GLU A 371 11.85 -24.17 -7.17
C GLU A 371 10.81 -24.20 -8.30
N HIS A 372 10.88 -25.21 -9.16
CA HIS A 372 9.84 -25.45 -10.16
C HIS A 372 8.58 -25.99 -9.48
N ILE A 373 7.43 -25.40 -9.80
CA ILE A 373 6.11 -25.85 -9.34
C ILE A 373 5.30 -26.19 -10.60
N GLU A 374 4.92 -27.46 -10.74
CA GLU A 374 4.18 -27.93 -11.91
C GLU A 374 2.86 -27.16 -12.10
N ASN A 375 2.52 -26.90 -13.35
CA ASN A 375 1.31 -26.20 -13.79
C ASN A 375 1.23 -24.70 -13.41
N TYR A 376 2.34 -24.10 -12.95
CA TYR A 376 2.39 -22.69 -12.60
C TYR A 376 3.56 -21.99 -13.27
N ASP A 377 3.33 -20.74 -13.66
CA ASP A 377 4.37 -19.81 -14.07
C ASP A 377 4.83 -18.96 -12.89
N LEU A 378 6.08 -18.53 -12.89
CA LEU A 378 6.63 -17.66 -11.87
C LEU A 378 7.04 -16.30 -12.47
N SER A 379 6.74 -15.26 -11.72
CA SER A 379 7.19 -13.90 -12.01
C SER A 379 7.82 -13.29 -10.76
N ILE A 380 8.93 -12.55 -10.95
CA ILE A 380 9.40 -11.65 -9.91
C ILE A 380 8.65 -10.32 -10.01
N VAL A 381 8.19 -9.81 -8.87
CA VAL A 381 7.56 -8.51 -8.74
C VAL A 381 8.41 -7.67 -7.80
N TRP A 382 8.85 -6.50 -8.26
CA TRP A 382 9.82 -5.70 -7.53
C TRP A 382 9.59 -4.20 -7.70
N ARG A 383 10.06 -3.43 -6.73
CA ARG A 383 10.14 -1.97 -6.81
C ARG A 383 11.39 -1.47 -6.10
N THR A 384 11.77 -0.23 -6.38
CA THR A 384 12.82 0.47 -5.62
C THR A 384 12.23 1.19 -4.41
N SER A 385 13.07 1.60 -3.46
CA SER A 385 12.69 2.48 -2.34
C SER A 385 12.51 3.94 -2.75
N ILE A 386 12.72 4.27 -4.03
CA ILE A 386 12.53 5.63 -4.52
C ILE A 386 11.05 5.96 -4.43
N PRO A 387 10.67 7.10 -3.82
CA PRO A 387 9.28 7.51 -3.76
C PRO A 387 8.62 7.53 -5.13
N GLY A 388 7.41 7.00 -5.24
CA GLY A 388 6.67 6.91 -6.51
C GLY A 388 7.12 5.78 -7.44
N SER A 389 8.03 4.88 -7.03
CA SER A 389 8.35 3.73 -7.86
C SER A 389 7.24 2.68 -7.82
N LEU A 390 6.86 2.22 -9.02
CA LEU A 390 5.87 1.16 -9.21
C LEU A 390 6.45 -0.22 -8.90
N TRP A 391 5.57 -1.13 -8.52
CA TRP A 391 5.85 -2.56 -8.57
C TRP A 391 5.83 -3.02 -10.03
N VAL A 392 6.95 -3.56 -10.49
CA VAL A 392 7.14 -4.05 -11.85
C VAL A 392 7.19 -5.56 -11.83
N ARG A 393 6.43 -6.18 -12.72
CA ARG A 393 6.41 -7.64 -12.90
C ARG A 393 7.35 -8.04 -14.05
N LYS A 394 8.13 -9.07 -13.81
CA LYS A 394 9.01 -9.68 -14.81
C LYS A 394 8.89 -11.21 -14.73
N PRO A 395 8.54 -11.89 -15.83
CA PRO A 395 8.54 -13.35 -15.87
C PRO A 395 9.91 -13.91 -15.52
N MET A 396 9.95 -14.94 -14.70
CA MET A 396 11.15 -15.74 -14.45
C MET A 396 11.38 -16.70 -15.61
N LYS A 397 12.58 -17.21 -15.74
CA LYS A 397 12.95 -18.16 -16.79
C LYS A 397 13.45 -19.45 -16.20
N PRO A 398 13.09 -20.60 -16.76
CA PRO A 398 13.64 -21.89 -16.30
C PRO A 398 15.12 -21.98 -16.71
N VAL A 399 15.98 -22.30 -15.74
CA VAL A 399 17.42 -22.54 -15.91
C VAL A 399 17.79 -23.70 -14.99
N ASP A 400 18.32 -24.79 -15.54
CA ASP A 400 18.79 -25.97 -14.82
C ASP A 400 17.80 -26.51 -13.77
N GLY A 401 16.50 -26.56 -14.11
CA GLY A 401 15.43 -27.07 -13.25
C GLY A 401 14.93 -26.09 -12.17
N ARG A 402 15.42 -24.86 -12.16
CA ARG A 402 14.95 -23.77 -11.30
C ARG A 402 14.41 -22.62 -12.13
N TRP A 403 13.54 -21.81 -11.54
CA TRP A 403 13.12 -20.55 -12.10
C TRP A 403 14.07 -19.44 -11.64
N VAL A 404 14.58 -18.64 -12.59
CA VAL A 404 15.59 -17.60 -12.33
C VAL A 404 15.15 -16.26 -12.89
N ALA A 405 15.36 -15.20 -12.14
CA ALA A 405 15.26 -13.83 -12.60
C ALA A 405 16.46 -12.99 -12.15
N ARG A 406 16.85 -12.01 -12.97
CA ARG A 406 17.90 -11.04 -12.65
C ARG A 406 17.35 -9.63 -12.70
N ILE A 407 17.68 -8.81 -11.71
CA ILE A 407 17.35 -7.40 -11.62
C ILE A 407 18.64 -6.60 -11.47
N GLU A 408 18.79 -5.60 -12.32
CA GLU A 408 19.96 -4.70 -12.37
C GLU A 408 19.46 -3.27 -12.30
N PRO A 409 19.40 -2.64 -11.09
CA PRO A 409 18.98 -1.27 -10.97
C PRO A 409 20.03 -0.32 -11.54
N VAL A 410 19.58 0.78 -12.13
CA VAL A 410 20.48 1.79 -12.72
C VAL A 410 21.04 2.74 -11.67
N ILE A 411 20.42 2.84 -10.50
CA ILE A 411 20.85 3.71 -9.40
C ILE A 411 20.91 2.93 -8.10
N PRO A 412 21.74 3.37 -7.11
CA PRO A 412 21.72 2.76 -5.78
C PRO A 412 20.33 2.88 -5.18
N CYS A 413 19.83 1.79 -4.69
CA CYS A 413 18.51 1.79 -4.06
C CYS A 413 18.37 0.58 -3.13
N LYS A 414 17.50 0.72 -2.14
CA LYS A 414 16.87 -0.43 -1.55
C LYS A 414 15.85 -0.96 -2.55
N LEU A 415 15.82 -2.24 -2.73
CA LEU A 415 14.90 -2.93 -3.61
C LEU A 415 14.03 -3.85 -2.77
N PHE A 416 12.73 -3.76 -2.98
CA PHE A 416 11.73 -4.66 -2.42
C PHE A 416 11.28 -5.60 -3.52
N PHE A 417 11.18 -6.89 -3.23
CA PHE A 417 10.70 -7.87 -4.20
C PHE A 417 9.99 -9.04 -3.54
N TYR A 418 9.19 -9.72 -4.32
CA TYR A 418 8.60 -11.02 -4.03
C TYR A 418 8.46 -11.83 -5.32
N VAL A 419 8.29 -13.13 -5.19
CA VAL A 419 7.99 -14.02 -6.31
C VAL A 419 6.50 -14.33 -6.32
N ALA A 420 5.86 -14.19 -7.47
CA ALA A 420 4.45 -14.48 -7.68
C ALA A 420 4.29 -15.80 -8.44
N LEU A 421 3.38 -16.64 -7.98
CA LEU A 421 2.93 -17.86 -8.62
C LEU A 421 1.68 -17.58 -9.44
N GLU A 422 1.67 -17.94 -10.71
CA GLU A 422 0.60 -17.64 -11.64
C GLU A 422 -0.02 -18.92 -12.20
N TYR A 423 -1.34 -18.97 -12.22
CA TYR A 423 -2.13 -20.03 -12.83
C TYR A 423 -3.02 -19.43 -13.93
N ASN A 424 -2.85 -19.88 -15.17
CA ASN A 424 -3.57 -19.34 -16.33
C ASN A 424 -3.48 -17.80 -16.42
N GLY A 425 -2.29 -17.24 -16.18
CA GLY A 425 -2.04 -15.80 -16.22
C GLY A 425 -2.61 -15.00 -15.04
N MET A 426 -3.20 -15.65 -14.03
CA MET A 426 -3.67 -15.01 -12.80
C MET A 426 -2.77 -15.35 -11.64
N GLN A 427 -2.38 -14.35 -10.89
CA GLN A 427 -1.61 -14.53 -9.66
C GLN A 427 -2.47 -15.23 -8.59
N VAL A 428 -2.00 -16.37 -8.09
CA VAL A 428 -2.71 -17.19 -7.09
C VAL A 428 -2.02 -17.19 -5.73
N SER A 429 -0.71 -16.99 -5.69
CA SER A 429 0.04 -16.83 -4.43
C SER A 429 1.31 -16.02 -4.63
N THR A 430 1.93 -15.61 -3.52
CA THR A 430 3.22 -14.93 -3.50
C THR A 430 4.11 -15.44 -2.38
N SER A 431 5.42 -15.25 -2.52
CA SER A 431 6.35 -15.32 -1.40
C SER A 431 6.15 -14.16 -0.43
N PRO A 432 6.76 -14.18 0.75
CA PRO A 432 6.99 -12.99 1.57
C PRO A 432 7.76 -11.92 0.79
N ILE A 433 7.76 -10.69 1.35
CA ILE A 433 8.52 -9.57 0.77
C ILE A 433 9.94 -9.60 1.30
N TYR A 434 10.89 -9.47 0.38
CA TYR A 434 12.32 -9.35 0.66
C TYR A 434 12.80 -7.93 0.41
N GLU A 435 13.80 -7.50 1.17
CA GLU A 435 14.45 -6.21 1.05
C GLU A 435 15.95 -6.40 0.86
N VAL A 436 16.54 -5.75 -0.16
CA VAL A 436 17.98 -5.79 -0.43
C VAL A 436 18.50 -4.41 -0.80
N GLU A 437 19.77 -4.11 -0.46
CA GLU A 437 20.45 -2.91 -0.92
C GLU A 437 21.36 -3.22 -2.10
N LEU A 438 21.22 -2.44 -3.17
CA LEU A 438 22.03 -2.57 -4.38
C LEU A 438 22.77 -1.27 -4.68
N ASN A 439 24.09 -1.34 -4.75
CA ASN A 439 24.99 -0.20 -4.95
C ASN A 439 25.81 -0.38 -6.23
N PRO A 440 25.32 0.13 -7.38
CA PRO A 440 26.04 0.02 -8.64
C PRO A 440 27.42 0.68 -8.59
N PRO A 441 28.50 0.04 -9.12
CA PRO A 441 29.87 0.51 -9.00
C PRO A 441 30.20 1.73 -9.87
N TYR A 442 29.35 2.10 -10.82
CA TYR A 442 29.60 3.25 -11.72
C TYR A 442 29.24 4.61 -11.10
N LEU A 443 28.67 4.64 -9.89
CA LEU A 443 28.33 5.91 -9.23
C LEU A 443 29.54 6.82 -8.98
N PRO A 444 30.68 6.31 -8.49
CA PRO A 444 31.89 7.13 -8.38
C PRO A 444 32.31 7.71 -9.73
N ALA A 445 32.22 6.91 -10.81
CA ALA A 445 32.55 7.37 -12.15
C ALA A 445 31.59 8.45 -12.65
N LEU A 446 30.28 8.28 -12.44
CA LEU A 446 29.27 9.28 -12.79
C LEU A 446 29.46 10.58 -12.00
N THR A 447 29.79 10.49 -10.73
CA THR A 447 30.10 11.65 -9.88
C THR A 447 31.34 12.40 -10.40
N ILE A 448 32.38 11.68 -10.81
CA ILE A 448 33.59 12.28 -11.42
C ILE A 448 33.21 12.97 -12.74
N VAL A 449 32.42 12.34 -13.60
CA VAL A 449 31.96 12.94 -14.86
C VAL A 449 31.15 14.22 -14.62
N ILE A 450 30.24 14.22 -13.65
CA ILE A 450 29.45 15.40 -13.27
C ILE A 450 30.37 16.51 -12.75
N ILE A 451 31.34 16.18 -11.91
CA ILE A 451 32.33 17.15 -11.41
C ILE A 451 33.15 17.73 -12.57
N CYS A 452 33.62 16.89 -13.49
CA CYS A 452 34.39 17.34 -14.67
C CYS A 452 33.53 18.25 -15.58
N LEU A 453 32.28 17.88 -15.87
CA LEU A 453 31.36 18.71 -16.63
C LEU A 453 31.08 20.04 -15.92
N SER A 454 30.92 20.03 -14.61
CA SER A 454 30.74 21.24 -13.80
C SER A 454 31.97 22.17 -13.85
N LEU A 455 33.17 21.61 -13.80
CA LEU A 455 34.44 22.37 -13.92
C LEU A 455 34.62 22.96 -15.34
N ILE A 456 34.27 22.21 -16.37
CA ILE A 456 34.27 22.70 -17.76
C ILE A 456 33.27 23.85 -17.92
N HIS A 457 32.08 23.72 -17.34
CA HIS A 457 31.05 24.75 -17.34
C HIS A 457 31.48 26.02 -16.59
N LEU A 458 32.19 25.87 -15.47
CA LEU A 458 32.78 26.98 -14.71
C LEU A 458 33.84 27.73 -15.49
N ARG A 459 34.66 27.02 -16.30
CA ARG A 459 35.65 27.66 -17.20
C ARG A 459 34.99 28.42 -18.34
N TRP A 460 33.88 27.89 -18.86
CA TRP A 460 33.15 28.50 -19.96
C TRP A 460 32.37 29.76 -19.52
N ILE A 461 31.80 29.81 -18.30
CA ILE A 461 31.12 30.97 -17.71
C ILE A 461 32.08 32.20 -17.61
N LYS A 462 33.39 32.02 -17.46
CA LYS A 462 34.35 33.11 -17.41
C LYS A 462 34.37 33.97 -18.70
N ARG A 463 33.85 33.48 -19.83
CA ARG A 463 33.87 34.13 -21.16
C ARG A 463 32.59 34.87 -21.51
N VAL A 464 31.60 34.93 -20.60
CA VAL A 464 30.25 35.46 -20.89
C VAL A 464 30.03 36.84 -20.30
N SER A 465 29.31 37.73 -21.02
CA SER A 465 29.00 39.09 -20.57
C SER A 465 28.14 39.09 -19.28
N LYS A 466 28.26 40.12 -18.44
CA LYS A 466 27.51 40.27 -17.17
C LYS A 466 26.01 40.15 -17.33
N LYS A 467 25.43 40.68 -18.42
CA LYS A 467 23.98 40.68 -18.71
C LYS A 467 23.46 39.30 -19.07
N THR A 468 24.20 38.55 -19.88
CA THR A 468 23.92 37.16 -20.22
C THR A 468 24.07 36.24 -19.02
N LEU A 469 24.97 36.56 -18.08
CA LEU A 469 25.14 35.81 -16.83
C LEU A 469 23.92 35.93 -15.90
N LEU A 470 23.38 37.14 -15.70
CA LEU A 470 22.20 37.36 -14.88
C LEU A 470 21.02 36.54 -15.38
N VAL A 471 20.78 36.57 -16.69
CA VAL A 471 19.70 35.77 -17.33
C VAL A 471 19.88 34.26 -17.07
N ARG A 472 21.12 33.78 -17.12
CA ARG A 472 21.41 32.37 -16.87
C ARG A 472 21.26 31.96 -15.41
N ILE A 473 21.59 32.85 -14.47
CA ILE A 473 21.36 32.64 -13.04
C ILE A 473 19.83 32.52 -12.78
N VAL A 474 19.05 33.45 -13.34
CA VAL A 474 17.59 33.43 -13.19
C VAL A 474 16.97 32.17 -13.80
N ALA A 475 17.43 31.77 -14.98
CA ALA A 475 16.99 30.52 -15.61
C ALA A 475 17.40 29.27 -14.81
N GLY A 476 18.58 29.28 -14.20
CA GLY A 476 19.04 28.21 -13.31
C GLY A 476 18.20 28.09 -12.03
N ILE A 477 17.76 29.23 -11.46
CA ILE A 477 16.83 29.25 -10.32
C ILE A 477 15.49 28.62 -10.74
N GLY A 478 14.95 28.97 -11.92
CA GLY A 478 13.75 28.35 -12.46
C GLY A 478 13.89 26.83 -12.56
N TRP A 479 15.00 26.34 -13.10
CA TRP A 479 15.24 24.89 -13.19
C TRP A 479 15.29 24.20 -11.82
N ILE A 480 15.94 24.81 -10.81
CA ILE A 480 15.94 24.29 -9.44
C ILE A 480 14.53 24.22 -8.87
N LEU A 481 13.72 25.25 -9.10
CA LEU A 481 12.33 25.26 -8.68
C LEU A 481 11.50 24.19 -9.38
N THR A 482 11.73 23.94 -10.69
CA THR A 482 11.08 22.81 -11.39
C THR A 482 11.43 21.49 -10.73
N PHE A 483 12.69 21.25 -10.49
CA PHE A 483 13.18 20.01 -9.89
C PHE A 483 12.61 19.80 -8.48
N LEU A 484 12.64 20.83 -7.64
CA LEU A 484 12.04 20.79 -6.30
C LEU A 484 10.53 20.62 -6.37
N GLY A 485 9.86 21.29 -7.31
CA GLY A 485 8.44 21.15 -7.54
C GLY A 485 8.04 19.73 -7.92
N LEU A 486 8.79 19.06 -8.79
CA LEU A 486 8.53 17.68 -9.19
C LEU A 486 8.72 16.66 -8.06
N LEU A 487 9.63 16.95 -7.12
CA LEU A 487 9.88 16.09 -5.95
C LEU A 487 8.94 16.38 -4.77
N SER A 488 8.22 17.49 -4.82
CA SER A 488 7.36 17.94 -3.72
C SER A 488 5.93 17.39 -3.86
N PRO A 489 5.19 17.22 -2.76
CA PRO A 489 3.79 16.83 -2.82
C PRO A 489 2.92 17.80 -3.61
N HIS A 490 2.10 17.30 -4.54
CA HIS A 490 1.25 18.08 -5.42
C HIS A 490 -0.21 18.08 -4.99
N ILE A 491 -0.62 17.04 -4.27
CA ILE A 491 -1.97 16.87 -3.75
C ILE A 491 -1.85 16.51 -2.27
N ALA A 492 -2.59 17.20 -1.42
CA ALA A 492 -2.80 16.82 -0.03
C ALA A 492 -4.22 16.29 0.11
N ILE A 493 -4.35 15.05 0.56
CA ILE A 493 -5.63 14.50 1.00
C ILE A 493 -5.83 14.97 2.43
N VAL A 494 -6.95 15.64 2.73
CA VAL A 494 -7.23 16.14 4.07
C VAL A 494 -7.22 14.96 5.03
N GLY A 495 -6.22 14.95 5.88
CA GLY A 495 -6.01 13.87 6.84
C GLY A 495 -4.63 13.26 6.88
N ARG A 496 -3.67 13.55 5.99
CA ARG A 496 -2.21 13.28 6.09
C ARG A 496 -1.51 12.58 4.91
N THR A 497 -2.14 12.30 3.79
CA THR A 497 -1.42 11.72 2.65
C THR A 497 -1.04 12.80 1.65
N GLU A 498 0.24 13.14 1.61
CA GLU A 498 0.80 14.00 0.56
C GLU A 498 1.14 13.13 -0.66
N VAL A 499 0.61 13.51 -1.82
CA VAL A 499 0.74 12.74 -3.06
C VAL A 499 1.64 13.50 -4.03
N THR A 500 2.69 12.87 -4.50
CA THR A 500 3.57 13.43 -5.53
C THR A 500 2.97 13.25 -6.93
N ILE A 501 3.52 13.94 -7.93
CA ILE A 501 3.12 13.73 -9.32
C ILE A 501 3.40 12.29 -9.76
N TRP A 502 4.41 11.64 -9.18
CA TRP A 502 4.77 10.26 -9.46
C TRP A 502 3.69 9.30 -8.98
N ASP A 503 3.15 9.52 -7.76
CA ASP A 503 2.03 8.74 -7.23
C ASP A 503 0.77 8.90 -8.07
N LEU A 504 0.54 10.11 -8.65
CA LEU A 504 -0.60 10.37 -9.53
C LEU A 504 -0.48 9.66 -10.87
N LEU A 505 0.69 9.71 -11.49
CA LEU A 505 0.97 9.04 -12.75
C LEU A 505 0.85 7.52 -12.58
N GLU A 506 1.24 7.01 -11.41
CA GLU A 506 1.10 5.61 -11.01
C GLU A 506 -0.36 5.17 -10.89
N ARG A 507 -1.17 5.90 -10.13
CA ARG A 507 -2.58 5.55 -9.85
C ARG A 507 -3.47 5.54 -11.09
N TYR A 508 -3.15 6.35 -12.10
CA TYR A 508 -3.95 6.45 -13.33
C TYR A 508 -3.44 5.59 -14.47
N GLY A 509 -2.45 4.74 -14.24
CA GLY A 509 -1.90 3.87 -15.28
C GLY A 509 -1.27 4.61 -16.47
N LEU A 510 -1.05 5.93 -16.33
CA LEU A 510 -0.45 6.76 -17.37
C LEU A 510 1.02 6.40 -17.63
N ILE A 511 1.63 5.69 -16.67
CA ILE A 511 2.98 5.16 -16.80
C ILE A 511 2.97 3.72 -16.26
N VAL A 512 2.63 2.78 -17.13
CA VAL A 512 2.81 1.35 -16.87
C VAL A 512 4.31 1.06 -16.93
N GLY A 513 4.91 0.78 -15.77
CA GLY A 513 6.30 0.34 -15.67
C GLY A 513 7.27 1.36 -16.27
N LEU A 514 7.61 2.41 -15.54
CA LEU A 514 8.78 3.21 -15.91
C LEU A 514 9.99 2.29 -15.87
N ASN A 515 10.29 1.72 -17.07
CA ASN A 515 11.59 1.12 -17.32
C ASN A 515 12.66 2.10 -16.77
N PRO A 516 13.68 1.65 -16.06
CA PRO A 516 14.80 2.49 -15.61
C PRO A 516 15.34 3.42 -16.71
N TRP A 517 15.24 3.00 -17.98
CA TRP A 517 15.56 3.80 -19.16
C TRP A 517 14.64 5.01 -19.36
N VAL A 518 13.38 4.94 -18.95
CA VAL A 518 12.44 6.07 -19.05
C VAL A 518 12.76 7.10 -17.96
N THR A 519 13.07 6.66 -16.74
CA THR A 519 13.57 7.55 -15.66
C THR A 519 14.89 8.19 -16.07
N PHE A 520 15.81 7.42 -16.64
CA PHE A 520 17.06 7.94 -17.20
C PHE A 520 16.80 8.91 -18.35
N ALA A 521 15.88 8.61 -19.25
CA ALA A 521 15.49 9.51 -20.33
C ALA A 521 14.89 10.82 -19.82
N ILE A 522 14.03 10.78 -18.78
CA ILE A 522 13.49 11.97 -18.12
C ILE A 522 14.60 12.80 -17.50
N LEU A 523 15.52 12.17 -16.76
CA LEU A 523 16.67 12.85 -16.18
C LEU A 523 17.61 13.43 -17.26
N MET A 524 17.81 12.70 -18.36
CA MET A 524 18.57 13.19 -19.52
C MET A 524 17.87 14.37 -20.20
N VAL A 525 16.54 14.33 -20.37
CA VAL A 525 15.76 15.44 -20.91
C VAL A 525 15.87 16.66 -19.99
N LEU A 526 15.77 16.49 -18.68
CA LEU A 526 15.96 17.57 -17.71
C LEU A 526 17.39 18.12 -17.76
N ALA A 527 18.41 17.27 -17.90
CA ALA A 527 19.80 17.68 -18.07
C ALA A 527 20.04 18.39 -19.41
N LEU A 528 19.42 17.93 -20.51
CA LEU A 528 19.45 18.58 -21.81
C LEU A 528 18.72 19.92 -21.80
N GLN A 529 17.58 20.02 -21.10
CA GLN A 529 16.87 21.28 -20.89
C GLN A 529 17.72 22.28 -20.11
N LEU A 530 18.40 21.83 -19.03
CA LEU A 530 19.36 22.63 -18.30
C LEU A 530 20.48 23.11 -19.20
N SER A 531 21.07 22.22 -20.00
CA SER A 531 22.12 22.56 -20.95
C SER A 531 21.62 23.54 -22.03
N ALA A 532 20.40 23.36 -22.55
CA ALA A 532 19.80 24.26 -23.52
C ALA A 532 19.55 25.67 -22.95
N VAL A 533 19.09 25.76 -21.70
CA VAL A 533 18.92 27.04 -20.99
C VAL A 533 20.25 27.77 -20.84
N PHE A 534 21.33 27.06 -20.52
CA PHE A 534 22.67 27.65 -20.36
C PHE A 534 23.35 27.96 -21.69
N LEU A 535 23.19 27.12 -22.70
CA LEU A 535 23.82 27.29 -24.02
C LEU A 535 23.03 28.23 -24.93
N LYS A 536 21.70 28.11 -24.94
CA LYS A 536 20.79 28.93 -25.75
C LYS A 536 19.62 29.44 -24.89
N PRO A 537 19.78 30.53 -24.13
CA PRO A 537 18.74 31.03 -23.21
C PRO A 537 17.38 31.34 -23.88
N ARG A 538 17.35 31.52 -25.20
CA ARG A 538 16.08 31.71 -25.97
C ARG A 538 15.16 30.48 -25.95
N LEU A 539 15.66 29.31 -25.52
CA LEU A 539 14.89 28.08 -25.40
C LEU A 539 14.22 27.92 -24.04
N CYS A 540 14.25 28.92 -23.15
CA CYS A 540 13.59 28.87 -21.83
C CYS A 540 12.07 28.66 -21.89
N TRP A 541 11.45 28.85 -23.05
CA TRP A 541 10.03 28.55 -23.24
C TRP A 541 9.73 27.04 -23.18
N ILE A 542 10.70 26.17 -23.46
CA ILE A 542 10.51 24.70 -23.46
C ILE A 542 10.21 24.19 -22.04
N PRO A 543 11.03 24.49 -21.00
CA PRO A 543 10.70 24.14 -19.62
C PRO A 543 9.34 24.72 -19.20
N ALA A 544 9.07 25.98 -19.52
CA ALA A 544 7.79 26.63 -19.18
C ALA A 544 6.59 25.91 -19.80
N PHE A 545 6.70 25.44 -21.03
CA PHE A 545 5.64 24.68 -21.69
C PHE A 545 5.42 23.31 -21.02
N VAL A 546 6.49 22.60 -20.69
CA VAL A 546 6.42 21.30 -19.98
C VAL A 546 5.77 21.46 -18.61
N GLU A 547 6.17 22.49 -17.84
CA GLU A 547 5.58 22.80 -16.53
C GLU A 547 4.09 23.13 -16.63
N CYS A 548 3.69 23.87 -17.65
CA CYS A 548 2.29 24.17 -17.91
C CYS A 548 1.47 22.90 -18.14
N LEU A 549 1.99 21.94 -18.94
CA LEU A 549 1.33 20.66 -19.18
C LEU A 549 1.22 19.84 -17.89
N ILE A 550 2.25 19.81 -17.06
CA ILE A 550 2.25 19.11 -15.77
C ILE A 550 1.18 19.71 -14.84
N VAL A 551 1.15 21.03 -14.68
CA VAL A 551 0.16 21.73 -13.84
C VAL A 551 -1.26 21.44 -14.33
N LEU A 552 -1.51 21.50 -15.65
CA LEU A 552 -2.82 21.17 -16.23
C LEU A 552 -3.23 19.72 -15.99
N ALA A 553 -2.27 18.77 -16.09
CA ALA A 553 -2.53 17.37 -15.79
C ALA A 553 -2.94 17.17 -14.32
N ILE A 554 -2.24 17.81 -13.37
CA ILE A 554 -2.58 17.75 -11.94
C ILE A 554 -3.99 18.32 -11.70
N PHE A 555 -4.34 19.48 -12.30
CA PHE A 555 -5.68 20.06 -12.17
C PHE A 555 -6.77 19.15 -12.72
N ASN A 556 -6.52 18.46 -13.84
CA ASN A 556 -7.49 17.51 -14.40
C ASN A 556 -7.68 16.29 -13.48
N VAL A 557 -6.62 15.79 -12.87
CA VAL A 557 -6.68 14.71 -11.89
C VAL A 557 -7.49 15.13 -10.67
N VAL A 558 -7.20 16.30 -10.08
CA VAL A 558 -7.95 16.82 -8.91
C VAL A 558 -9.45 17.00 -9.21
N LYS A 559 -9.81 17.33 -10.46
CA LYS A 559 -11.22 17.44 -10.89
C LYS A 559 -11.90 16.10 -11.15
N SER A 560 -11.16 15.00 -11.23
CA SER A 560 -11.75 13.69 -11.53
C SER A 560 -12.70 13.23 -10.43
N SER A 561 -13.69 12.41 -10.82
CA SER A 561 -14.70 11.87 -9.89
C SER A 561 -14.11 11.02 -8.77
N VAL A 562 -12.92 10.46 -8.97
CA VAL A 562 -12.21 9.63 -7.98
C VAL A 562 -11.82 10.46 -6.76
N PHE A 563 -11.43 11.74 -6.93
CA PHE A 563 -11.03 12.61 -5.83
C PHE A 563 -12.19 13.42 -5.23
N LYS A 564 -13.36 13.43 -5.84
CA LYS A 564 -14.54 14.11 -5.28
C LYS A 564 -15.04 13.53 -3.96
N ALA A 565 -14.72 12.27 -3.70
CA ALA A 565 -15.10 11.57 -2.46
C ALA A 565 -14.15 11.88 -1.29
N PHE A 566 -13.04 12.58 -1.53
CA PHE A 566 -12.05 12.94 -0.52
C PHE A 566 -11.87 14.45 -0.49
N ASP A 567 -11.70 15.04 0.69
CA ASP A 567 -11.27 16.43 0.82
C ASP A 567 -9.83 16.54 0.34
N VAL A 568 -9.65 16.98 -0.91
CA VAL A 568 -8.36 17.07 -1.57
C VAL A 568 -7.95 18.53 -1.71
N ALA A 569 -6.81 18.88 -1.16
CA ALA A 569 -6.18 20.19 -1.33
C ALA A 569 -4.99 20.10 -2.30
N ILE A 570 -4.69 21.22 -2.96
CA ILE A 570 -3.50 21.32 -3.82
C ILE A 570 -2.26 21.39 -2.94
N GLY A 571 -1.36 20.44 -3.08
CA GLY A 571 -0.10 20.39 -2.35
C GLY A 571 0.88 21.50 -2.75
N TYR A 572 1.82 21.81 -1.87
CA TYR A 572 2.77 22.93 -2.06
C TYR A 572 3.70 22.73 -3.29
N GLY A 573 3.89 21.50 -3.77
CA GLY A 573 4.64 21.23 -5.00
C GLY A 573 4.08 21.91 -6.23
N VAL A 574 2.75 22.07 -6.34
CA VAL A 574 2.11 22.80 -7.44
C VAL A 574 2.47 24.30 -7.39
N TYR A 575 2.48 24.90 -6.20
CA TYR A 575 2.87 26.31 -6.04
C TYR A 575 4.34 26.54 -6.44
N ILE A 576 5.23 25.59 -6.11
CA ILE A 576 6.64 25.64 -6.53
C ILE A 576 6.76 25.54 -8.05
N LEU A 577 6.00 24.65 -8.71
CA LEU A 577 5.98 24.54 -10.18
C LEU A 577 5.45 25.80 -10.85
N VAL A 578 4.39 26.42 -10.31
CA VAL A 578 3.86 27.70 -10.82
C VAL A 578 4.89 28.81 -10.67
N ALA A 579 5.59 28.88 -9.53
CA ALA A 579 6.68 29.84 -9.34
C ALA A 579 7.81 29.64 -10.36
N SER A 580 8.20 28.40 -10.64
CA SER A 580 9.18 28.05 -11.68
C SER A 580 8.72 28.48 -13.08
N LEU A 581 7.47 28.21 -13.43
CA LEU A 581 6.85 28.62 -14.69
C LEU A 581 6.93 30.14 -14.89
N ILE A 582 6.60 30.93 -13.86
CA ILE A 582 6.69 32.39 -13.90
C ILE A 582 8.14 32.83 -14.16
N VAL A 583 9.10 32.22 -13.49
CA VAL A 583 10.54 32.52 -13.67
C VAL A 583 10.98 32.22 -15.10
N HIS A 584 10.59 31.07 -15.68
CA HIS A 584 10.96 30.70 -17.05
C HIS A 584 10.30 31.63 -18.10
N LEU A 585 9.01 31.96 -17.96
CA LEU A 585 8.29 32.88 -18.85
C LEU A 585 8.87 34.31 -18.78
N THR A 586 9.22 34.78 -17.59
CA THR A 586 9.84 36.10 -17.40
C THR A 586 11.21 36.14 -18.07
N THR A 587 12.00 35.08 -17.90
CA THR A 587 13.30 34.93 -18.56
C THR A 587 13.19 34.95 -20.08
N TRP A 588 12.24 34.21 -20.62
CA TRP A 588 11.96 34.18 -22.05
C TRP A 588 11.53 35.56 -22.61
N LYS A 589 10.63 36.28 -21.89
CA LYS A 589 10.18 37.62 -22.28
C LYS A 589 11.36 38.60 -22.34
N ILE A 590 12.21 38.64 -21.29
CA ILE A 590 13.39 39.50 -21.25
C ILE A 590 14.35 39.22 -22.42
N LEU A 591 14.39 37.98 -22.91
CA LEU A 591 15.26 37.58 -24.02
C LEU A 591 14.65 37.82 -25.39
N LYS A 592 13.30 37.88 -25.49
CA LYS A 592 12.59 38.13 -26.76
C LYS A 592 12.55 39.61 -27.12
N GLU A 593 12.51 40.50 -26.12
CA GLU A 593 12.50 41.94 -26.27
C GLU A 593 13.89 42.55 -26.68
N LYS A 594 14.82 41.70 -27.05
CA LYS A 594 16.16 41.99 -27.62
C LYS A 594 16.38 41.27 -28.93
#